data_c19d6524db8b21a2f6b88a4844c2f338
#
_entry.id   c19d6524db8b21a2f6b88a4844c2f338
#
_cell.length_a   1.000
_cell.length_b   1.000
_cell.length_c   1.000
_cell.angle_alpha   90.00
_cell.angle_beta   90.00
_cell.angle_gamma   90.00
#
_symmetry.space_group_name_H-M   'P 1'
#
loop_
_entity.id
_entity.type
_entity.pdbx_description
1 polymer ?
#
loop_
_entity_poly.entity_id
_entity_poly.type
_entity_poly.pdbx_seq_one_letter_code
_entity_poly.pdbx_strand_id
1 'polypeptide(L)'
;DEDIVRFPQWMVADAVSCAPETLLLAGRTPDRDVVLDSTRVMFTNFGEAVYLIDPDTGEVRNTTKKDVEKLTRVVDALDVIPVCERMAGAQDYPEQVAELHNYEALLMNTTKHVFTGGGNGKLTQYMIDMAKAAVGEENFEERCPVTFNTCPISPLKLTADVCEVIMTAARNGATVNVLSMGMAGGSTPVNLAGALVVHNCEALAGLVLAQTTRRGAKFIYGSSSTAMDLRYGAAVVGTPELAVLNAGVAAMARYYKLPSWAAGG
;
A
#
# COMPACT_ATOMS: atom_id res chain seq x y z
N ASP A 1 2.64 28.89 10.74
CA ASP A 1 1.88 28.24 9.66
C ASP A 1 1.01 27.17 10.29
N GLU A 2 -0.32 27.36 10.27
CA GLU A 2 -1.29 26.49 10.96
C GLU A 2 -1.38 25.08 10.33
N ASP A 3 -0.90 24.91 9.09
CA ASP A 3 -0.99 23.65 8.34
C ASP A 3 0.29 22.79 8.38
N ILE A 4 1.31 23.19 9.13
CA ILE A 4 2.57 22.45 9.21
C ILE A 4 2.71 21.76 10.57
N VAL A 5 2.70 20.42 10.53
CA VAL A 5 2.97 19.59 11.70
C VAL A 5 4.47 19.26 11.76
N ARG A 6 5.11 19.56 12.88
CA ARG A 6 6.52 19.26 13.14
C ARG A 6 6.62 18.17 14.20
N PHE A 7 7.20 17.04 13.82
CA PHE A 7 7.42 15.94 14.74
C PHE A 7 8.77 16.10 15.45
N PRO A 8 8.81 16.16 16.79
CA PRO A 8 10.09 16.13 17.50
C PRO A 8 10.77 14.77 17.32
N GLN A 9 12.11 14.78 17.32
CA GLN A 9 12.91 13.57 17.05
C GLN A 9 12.54 12.38 17.96
N TRP A 10 12.27 12.66 19.23
CA TRP A 10 11.91 11.60 20.19
C TRP A 10 10.59 10.90 19.82
N MET A 11 9.61 11.63 19.27
CA MET A 11 8.32 11.05 18.84
C MET A 11 8.50 10.10 17.65
N VAL A 12 9.35 10.46 16.70
CA VAL A 12 9.69 9.60 15.56
C VAL A 12 10.43 8.35 16.04
N ALA A 13 11.41 8.52 16.93
CA ALA A 13 12.17 7.40 17.50
C ALA A 13 11.27 6.44 18.31
N ASP A 14 10.34 6.99 19.11
CA ASP A 14 9.36 6.18 19.84
C ASP A 14 8.44 5.42 18.85
N ALA A 15 7.91 6.06 17.83
CA ALA A 15 7.07 5.43 16.82
C ALA A 15 7.80 4.29 16.10
N VAL A 16 9.06 4.48 15.72
CA VAL A 16 9.89 3.42 15.12
C VAL A 16 10.07 2.25 16.09
N SER A 17 10.36 2.53 17.37
CA SER A 17 10.59 1.49 18.37
C SER A 17 9.34 0.66 18.74
N CYS A 18 8.14 1.21 18.47
CA CYS A 18 6.88 0.55 18.78
C CYS A 18 6.34 -0.30 17.63
N ALA A 19 6.77 -0.03 16.41
CA ALA A 19 6.30 -0.75 15.25
C ALA A 19 6.82 -2.19 15.22
N PRO A 20 5.99 -3.19 14.89
CA PRO A 20 6.42 -4.57 14.77
C PRO A 20 7.48 -4.73 13.66
N GLU A 21 8.60 -5.41 13.97
CA GLU A 21 9.66 -5.73 13.01
C GLU A 21 9.24 -6.83 12.01
N THR A 22 8.26 -7.64 12.39
CA THR A 22 7.72 -8.76 11.60
C THR A 22 6.21 -8.69 11.57
N LEU A 23 5.62 -8.92 10.41
CA LEU A 23 4.18 -8.93 10.22
C LEU A 23 3.71 -10.27 9.66
N LEU A 24 2.60 -10.76 10.18
CA LEU A 24 1.82 -11.80 9.52
C LEU A 24 0.86 -11.13 8.54
N LEU A 25 1.06 -11.36 7.24
CA LEU A 25 0.10 -11.09 6.20
C LEU A 25 -0.78 -12.33 6.05
N ALA A 26 -1.83 -12.40 6.84
CA ALA A 26 -2.68 -13.58 6.91
C ALA A 26 -3.50 -13.74 5.64
N GLY A 27 -3.46 -14.94 5.07
CA GLY A 27 -4.46 -15.38 4.11
C GLY A 27 -5.77 -15.73 4.80
N ARG A 28 -6.83 -16.02 4.04
CA ARG A 28 -8.08 -16.55 4.61
C ARG A 28 -7.93 -17.98 5.12
N THR A 29 -6.91 -18.68 4.66
CA THR A 29 -6.53 -20.01 5.12
C THR A 29 -5.06 -20.01 5.57
N PRO A 30 -4.66 -20.80 6.59
CA PRO A 30 -3.30 -20.77 7.14
C PRO A 30 -2.19 -21.15 6.14
N ASP A 31 -2.49 -21.94 5.13
CA ASP A 31 -1.57 -22.33 4.06
C ASP A 31 -1.23 -21.17 3.11
N ARG A 32 -2.01 -20.09 3.16
CA ARG A 32 -1.79 -18.85 2.40
C ARG A 32 -1.16 -17.72 3.24
N ASP A 33 -0.73 -18.04 4.45
CA ASP A 33 -0.07 -17.06 5.32
C ASP A 33 1.32 -16.71 4.82
N VAL A 34 1.65 -15.44 4.94
CA VAL A 34 2.94 -14.89 4.56
C VAL A 34 3.53 -14.12 5.73
N VAL A 35 4.75 -14.48 6.13
CA VAL A 35 5.49 -13.71 7.13
C VAL A 35 6.38 -12.71 6.42
N LEU A 36 6.09 -11.43 6.62
CA LEU A 36 6.89 -10.33 6.11
C LEU A 36 7.95 -9.96 7.16
N ASP A 37 9.17 -10.36 6.88
CA ASP A 37 10.36 -10.12 7.71
C ASP A 37 11.51 -9.58 6.84
N SER A 38 12.67 -9.34 7.45
CA SER A 38 13.86 -8.84 6.74
C SER A 38 14.67 -9.92 6.05
N THR A 39 14.26 -11.19 6.08
CA THR A 39 15.07 -12.34 5.64
C THR A 39 14.76 -12.80 4.22
N ARG A 40 13.59 -12.45 3.71
CA ARG A 40 13.10 -12.91 2.41
C ARG A 40 12.58 -11.75 1.56
N VAL A 41 12.72 -11.88 0.25
CA VAL A 41 12.06 -11.02 -0.73
C VAL A 41 10.91 -11.81 -1.35
N MET A 42 9.73 -11.21 -1.36
CA MET A 42 8.54 -11.76 -1.99
C MET A 42 8.05 -10.79 -3.05
N PHE A 43 7.41 -11.34 -4.06
CA PHE A 43 6.85 -10.56 -5.14
C PHE A 43 5.33 -10.53 -5.02
N THR A 44 4.75 -9.37 -5.31
CA THR A 44 3.31 -9.21 -5.56
C THR A 44 3.10 -8.75 -7.00
N ASN A 45 1.88 -8.84 -7.49
CA ASN A 45 1.52 -8.18 -8.73
C ASN A 45 1.50 -6.66 -8.52
N PHE A 46 1.59 -5.90 -9.62
CA PHE A 46 1.45 -4.45 -9.61
C PHE A 46 -0.01 -4.02 -9.84
N GLY A 47 -0.44 -2.94 -9.26
CA GLY A 47 -1.72 -2.23 -9.49
C GLY A 47 -1.42 -0.75 -9.76
N GLU A 48 -2.27 0.03 -10.28
CA GLU A 48 -3.66 -0.21 -10.70
C GLU A 48 -3.82 0.18 -12.18
N ALA A 49 -4.32 -0.73 -12.98
CA ALA A 49 -4.64 -0.40 -14.36
C ALA A 49 -6.01 0.31 -14.43
N VAL A 50 -6.06 1.42 -15.16
CA VAL A 50 -7.32 2.11 -15.51
C VAL A 50 -7.85 1.66 -16.87
N TYR A 51 -6.97 1.10 -17.71
CA TYR A 51 -7.30 0.55 -19.02
C TYR A 51 -6.82 -0.88 -19.13
N LEU A 52 -7.55 -1.66 -19.92
CA LEU A 52 -7.22 -3.04 -20.28
C LEU A 52 -7.22 -3.14 -21.80
N ILE A 53 -6.23 -3.86 -22.33
CA ILE A 53 -6.29 -4.33 -23.72
C ILE A 53 -7.11 -5.63 -23.68
N ASP A 54 -8.27 -5.62 -24.30
CA ASP A 54 -9.12 -6.81 -24.37
C ASP A 54 -8.40 -7.91 -25.15
N PRO A 55 -8.18 -9.09 -24.56
CA PRO A 55 -7.38 -10.14 -25.18
C PRO A 55 -8.04 -10.76 -26.42
N ASP A 56 -9.36 -10.65 -26.54
CA ASP A 56 -10.10 -11.26 -27.66
C ASP A 56 -10.20 -10.30 -28.85
N THR A 57 -10.36 -8.99 -28.61
CA THR A 57 -10.57 -7.98 -29.65
C THR A 57 -9.33 -7.12 -29.92
N GLY A 58 -8.40 -7.02 -28.97
CA GLY A 58 -7.26 -6.11 -29.02
C GLY A 58 -7.61 -4.64 -28.76
N GLU A 59 -8.87 -4.34 -28.41
CA GLU A 59 -9.32 -2.98 -28.15
C GLU A 59 -8.92 -2.52 -26.73
N VAL A 60 -8.56 -1.25 -26.59
CA VAL A 60 -8.32 -0.62 -25.29
C VAL A 60 -9.64 -0.15 -24.72
N ARG A 61 -9.97 -0.58 -23.52
CA ARG A 61 -11.18 -0.19 -22.82
C ARG A 61 -10.93 0.04 -21.31
N ASN A 62 -11.86 0.73 -20.69
CA ASN A 62 -11.87 0.87 -19.22
C ASN A 62 -12.00 -0.49 -18.55
N THR A 63 -11.39 -0.62 -17.38
CA THR A 63 -11.54 -1.80 -16.53
C THR A 63 -12.88 -1.82 -15.83
N THR A 64 -13.38 -3.01 -15.53
CA THR A 64 -14.65 -3.27 -14.85
C THR A 64 -14.43 -4.16 -13.62
N LYS A 65 -15.41 -4.24 -12.74
CA LYS A 65 -15.38 -5.18 -11.60
C LYS A 65 -15.13 -6.63 -12.04
N LYS A 66 -15.72 -7.03 -13.17
CA LYS A 66 -15.51 -8.37 -13.72
C LYS A 66 -14.05 -8.62 -14.16
N ASP A 67 -13.34 -7.58 -14.58
CA ASP A 67 -11.91 -7.69 -14.87
C ASP A 67 -11.11 -7.85 -13.58
N VAL A 68 -11.43 -7.10 -12.52
CA VAL A 68 -10.82 -7.29 -11.20
C VAL A 68 -11.00 -8.73 -10.72
N GLU A 69 -12.21 -9.29 -10.82
CA GLU A 69 -12.49 -10.70 -10.46
C GLU A 69 -11.65 -11.69 -11.26
N LYS A 70 -11.56 -11.53 -12.59
CA LYS A 70 -10.78 -12.41 -13.46
C LYS A 70 -9.29 -12.35 -13.15
N LEU A 71 -8.74 -11.14 -13.04
CA LEU A 71 -7.32 -10.92 -12.73
C LEU A 71 -6.96 -11.46 -11.35
N THR A 72 -7.85 -11.29 -10.37
CA THR A 72 -7.67 -11.83 -9.02
C THR A 72 -7.55 -13.34 -9.04
N ARG A 73 -8.41 -14.04 -9.81
CA ARG A 73 -8.32 -15.51 -9.97
C ARG A 73 -7.02 -15.96 -10.64
N VAL A 74 -6.51 -15.18 -11.58
CA VAL A 74 -5.20 -15.46 -12.18
C VAL A 74 -4.09 -15.38 -11.13
N VAL A 75 -4.08 -14.31 -10.32
CA VAL A 75 -3.09 -14.16 -9.24
C VAL A 75 -3.27 -15.24 -8.17
N ASP A 76 -4.51 -15.60 -7.83
CA ASP A 76 -4.76 -16.68 -6.85
C ASP A 76 -4.16 -18.02 -7.29
N ALA A 77 -4.20 -18.31 -8.58
CA ALA A 77 -3.63 -19.53 -9.16
C ALA A 77 -2.10 -19.54 -9.28
N LEU A 78 -1.42 -18.40 -9.08
CA LEU A 78 0.03 -18.26 -9.23
C LEU A 78 0.72 -18.34 -7.86
N ASP A 79 1.22 -19.50 -7.46
CA ASP A 79 1.88 -19.69 -6.15
C ASP A 79 3.12 -18.79 -5.94
N VAL A 80 3.77 -18.37 -7.03
CA VAL A 80 4.93 -17.46 -7.00
C VAL A 80 4.55 -16.03 -6.58
N ILE A 81 3.27 -15.69 -6.57
CA ILE A 81 2.72 -14.41 -6.10
C ILE A 81 1.94 -14.67 -4.81
N PRO A 82 2.59 -14.62 -3.63
CA PRO A 82 1.95 -15.01 -2.37
C PRO A 82 0.94 -13.98 -1.83
N VAL A 83 0.98 -12.75 -2.30
CA VAL A 83 0.11 -11.65 -1.89
C VAL A 83 -0.58 -11.06 -3.12
N CYS A 84 -1.87 -10.79 -3.01
CA CYS A 84 -2.66 -10.24 -4.11
C CYS A 84 -2.86 -8.74 -3.93
N GLU A 85 -2.24 -7.93 -4.79
CA GLU A 85 -2.54 -6.50 -4.87
C GLU A 85 -3.64 -6.23 -5.89
N ARG A 86 -4.46 -5.21 -5.68
CA ARG A 86 -5.51 -4.82 -6.62
C ARG A 86 -4.90 -4.39 -7.95
N MET A 87 -5.20 -5.10 -9.03
CA MET A 87 -4.61 -4.89 -10.35
C MET A 87 -5.35 -3.89 -11.21
N ALA A 88 -6.64 -3.68 -10.95
CA ALA A 88 -7.51 -2.84 -11.77
C ALA A 88 -8.63 -2.24 -10.92
N GLY A 89 -9.36 -1.28 -11.47
CA GLY A 89 -10.48 -0.62 -10.82
C GLY A 89 -11.84 -1.02 -11.41
N ALA A 90 -12.88 -1.08 -10.57
CA ALA A 90 -14.27 -1.29 -10.96
C ALA A 90 -14.88 0.04 -11.45
N GLN A 91 -14.50 0.50 -12.65
CA GLN A 91 -14.94 1.78 -13.21
C GLN A 91 -16.38 1.77 -13.72
N ASP A 92 -17.03 0.62 -13.73
CA ASP A 92 -18.44 0.40 -14.02
C ASP A 92 -19.36 0.67 -12.81
N TYR A 93 -18.79 1.06 -11.67
CA TYR A 93 -19.52 1.46 -10.46
C TYR A 93 -19.30 2.94 -10.11
N PRO A 94 -20.24 3.59 -9.41
CA PRO A 94 -20.07 4.96 -8.95
C PRO A 94 -18.81 5.11 -8.08
N GLU A 95 -18.04 6.18 -8.29
CA GLU A 95 -16.77 6.47 -7.62
C GLU A 95 -16.87 6.35 -6.09
N GLN A 96 -18.00 6.79 -5.51
CA GLN A 96 -18.23 6.80 -4.05
C GLN A 96 -18.23 5.40 -3.43
N VAL A 97 -18.46 4.35 -4.21
CA VAL A 97 -18.54 2.95 -3.74
C VAL A 97 -17.63 2.00 -4.51
N ALA A 98 -16.93 2.49 -5.54
CA ALA A 98 -16.07 1.67 -6.38
C ALA A 98 -15.02 0.89 -5.57
N GLU A 99 -14.46 1.50 -4.52
CA GLU A 99 -13.50 0.83 -3.63
C GLU A 99 -14.09 -0.38 -2.89
N LEU A 100 -15.36 -0.33 -2.50
CA LEU A 100 -16.03 -1.47 -1.87
C LEU A 100 -16.24 -2.61 -2.88
N HIS A 101 -16.60 -2.29 -4.12
CA HIS A 101 -16.75 -3.26 -5.20
C HIS A 101 -15.41 -3.88 -5.62
N ASN A 102 -14.34 -3.08 -5.60
CA ASN A 102 -12.98 -3.60 -5.80
C ASN A 102 -12.62 -4.61 -4.72
N TYR A 103 -12.83 -4.25 -3.46
CA TYR A 103 -12.48 -5.10 -2.34
C TYR A 103 -13.35 -6.37 -2.28
N GLU A 104 -14.65 -6.28 -2.56
CA GLU A 104 -15.52 -7.44 -2.70
C GLU A 104 -15.00 -8.40 -3.79
N ALA A 105 -14.64 -7.85 -4.97
CA ALA A 105 -14.11 -8.66 -6.07
C ALA A 105 -12.82 -9.39 -5.67
N LEU A 106 -11.91 -8.74 -4.94
CA LEU A 106 -10.71 -9.38 -4.39
C LEU A 106 -11.08 -10.45 -3.37
N LEU A 107 -11.88 -10.10 -2.36
CA LEU A 107 -12.21 -10.98 -1.25
C LEU A 107 -12.93 -12.25 -1.70
N MET A 108 -13.75 -12.16 -2.74
CA MET A 108 -14.51 -13.31 -3.28
C MET A 108 -13.69 -14.21 -4.20
N ASN A 109 -12.54 -13.75 -4.73
CA ASN A 109 -11.80 -14.46 -5.77
C ASN A 109 -10.37 -14.84 -5.40
N THR A 110 -9.90 -14.55 -4.17
CA THR A 110 -8.62 -15.05 -3.66
C THR A 110 -8.72 -15.44 -2.19
N THR A 111 -7.93 -16.40 -1.77
CA THR A 111 -7.70 -16.74 -0.35
C THR A 111 -6.39 -16.14 0.18
N LYS A 112 -5.60 -15.49 -0.67
CA LYS A 112 -4.35 -14.82 -0.30
C LYS A 112 -4.62 -13.53 0.48
N HIS A 113 -3.60 -13.04 1.17
CA HIS A 113 -3.62 -11.69 1.74
C HIS A 113 -3.76 -10.64 0.64
N VAL A 114 -4.57 -9.61 0.88
CA VAL A 114 -4.90 -8.58 -0.11
C VAL A 114 -4.28 -7.25 0.25
N PHE A 115 -3.71 -6.58 -0.75
CA PHE A 115 -3.36 -5.15 -0.69
C PHE A 115 -4.37 -4.36 -1.53
N THR A 116 -4.96 -3.30 -0.94
CA THR A 116 -5.93 -2.44 -1.63
C THR A 116 -5.93 -1.02 -1.06
N GLY A 117 -6.38 -0.05 -1.83
CA GLY A 117 -6.62 1.31 -1.33
C GLY A 117 -7.77 1.36 -0.34
N GLY A 118 -7.69 2.24 0.65
CA GLY A 118 -8.74 2.44 1.65
C GLY A 118 -9.80 3.49 1.25
N GLY A 119 -9.50 4.32 0.25
CA GLY A 119 -10.32 5.46 -0.14
C GLY A 119 -10.35 6.57 0.92
N ASN A 120 -11.16 6.41 1.94
CA ASN A 120 -11.25 7.27 3.11
C ASN A 120 -11.59 6.46 4.37
N GLY A 121 -11.66 7.09 5.52
CA GLY A 121 -11.91 6.39 6.79
C GLY A 121 -13.22 5.59 6.83
N LYS A 122 -14.28 6.11 6.22
CA LYS A 122 -15.60 5.43 6.17
C LYS A 122 -15.55 4.18 5.29
N LEU A 123 -14.98 4.28 4.09
CA LEU A 123 -14.82 3.14 3.18
C LEU A 123 -13.89 2.09 3.79
N THR A 124 -12.78 2.53 4.39
CA THR A 124 -11.87 1.64 5.12
C THR A 124 -12.59 0.86 6.22
N GLN A 125 -13.49 1.52 6.99
CA GLN A 125 -14.26 0.82 8.02
C GLN A 125 -15.20 -0.23 7.42
N TYR A 126 -15.90 0.07 6.33
CA TYR A 126 -16.74 -0.92 5.66
C TYR A 126 -15.94 -2.12 5.11
N MET A 127 -14.75 -1.88 4.55
CA MET A 127 -13.87 -2.97 4.11
C MET A 127 -13.40 -3.83 5.28
N ILE A 128 -13.11 -3.22 6.44
CA ILE A 128 -12.78 -3.94 7.66
C ILE A 128 -13.96 -4.81 8.11
N ASP A 129 -15.18 -4.29 8.07
CA ASP A 129 -16.39 -5.04 8.42
C ASP A 129 -16.62 -6.22 7.44
N MET A 130 -16.36 -6.02 6.15
CA MET A 130 -16.38 -7.12 5.16
C MET A 130 -15.31 -8.17 5.46
N ALA A 131 -14.09 -7.75 5.83
CA ALA A 131 -13.01 -8.65 6.20
C ALA A 131 -13.35 -9.45 7.46
N LYS A 132 -13.91 -8.81 8.49
CA LYS A 132 -14.40 -9.46 9.72
C LYS A 132 -15.47 -10.52 9.41
N ALA A 133 -16.39 -10.21 8.50
CA ALA A 133 -17.39 -11.18 8.06
C ALA A 133 -16.78 -12.39 7.34
N ALA A 134 -15.62 -12.22 6.69
CA ALA A 134 -14.95 -13.28 5.94
C ALA A 134 -14.08 -14.22 6.82
N VAL A 135 -13.48 -13.70 7.90
CA VAL A 135 -12.52 -14.45 8.75
C VAL A 135 -13.02 -14.70 10.18
N GLY A 136 -14.14 -14.12 10.58
CA GLY A 136 -14.66 -14.07 11.95
C GLY A 136 -14.10 -12.85 12.71
N GLU A 137 -14.99 -12.19 13.46
CA GLU A 137 -14.62 -10.96 14.20
C GLU A 137 -13.55 -11.22 15.26
N GLU A 138 -13.61 -12.36 15.92
CA GLU A 138 -12.67 -12.79 16.97
C GLU A 138 -11.26 -13.05 16.43
N ASN A 139 -11.14 -13.41 15.15
CA ASN A 139 -9.86 -13.73 14.51
C ASN A 139 -9.23 -12.53 13.80
N PHE A 140 -10.02 -11.48 13.53
CA PHE A 140 -9.63 -10.40 12.64
C PHE A 140 -8.33 -9.70 13.06
N GLU A 141 -8.13 -9.42 14.33
CA GLU A 141 -6.94 -8.69 14.79
C GLU A 141 -5.64 -9.47 14.56
N GLU A 142 -5.65 -10.78 14.82
CA GLU A 142 -4.48 -11.63 14.60
C GLU A 142 -4.30 -11.99 13.11
N ARG A 143 -5.42 -12.25 12.44
CA ARG A 143 -5.46 -12.76 11.08
C ARG A 143 -6.16 -11.82 10.10
N CYS A 144 -5.86 -10.53 10.20
CA CYS A 144 -6.40 -9.55 9.25
C CYS A 144 -5.95 -9.88 7.81
N PRO A 145 -6.88 -10.12 6.87
CA PRO A 145 -6.54 -10.58 5.52
C PRO A 145 -6.24 -9.43 4.56
N VAL A 146 -6.15 -8.19 5.06
CA VAL A 146 -5.98 -7.00 4.23
C VAL A 146 -4.94 -6.03 4.78
N THR A 147 -4.16 -5.47 3.86
CA THR A 147 -3.31 -4.29 4.08
C THR A 147 -3.89 -3.12 3.29
N PHE A 148 -4.08 -1.99 3.96
CA PHE A 148 -4.55 -0.77 3.31
C PHE A 148 -3.37 0.06 2.81
N ASN A 149 -3.30 0.23 1.49
CA ASN A 149 -2.37 1.13 0.84
C ASN A 149 -2.91 2.57 0.94
N THR A 150 -2.05 3.50 1.28
CA THR A 150 -2.39 4.92 1.25
C THR A 150 -1.17 5.75 0.84
N CYS A 151 -1.40 6.75 0.00
CA CYS A 151 -0.33 7.52 -0.63
C CYS A 151 -0.36 8.97 -0.16
N PRO A 152 0.72 9.47 0.49
CA PRO A 152 0.92 10.89 0.64
C PRO A 152 0.96 11.60 -0.72
N ILE A 153 0.55 12.86 -0.76
CA ILE A 153 0.82 13.72 -1.92
C ILE A 153 2.21 14.32 -1.72
N SER A 154 3.16 13.90 -2.54
CA SER A 154 4.52 14.42 -2.49
C SER A 154 4.61 15.85 -3.08
N PRO A 155 5.31 16.81 -2.46
CA PRO A 155 6.08 16.59 -1.23
C PRO A 155 5.28 16.80 0.07
N LEU A 156 5.45 15.90 1.03
CA LEU A 156 5.18 16.09 2.46
C LEU A 156 3.71 16.39 2.85
N LYS A 157 2.72 15.99 2.03
CA LYS A 157 1.31 16.27 2.32
C LYS A 157 0.54 14.98 2.62
N LEU A 158 0.09 14.85 3.86
CA LEU A 158 -0.94 13.88 4.26
C LEU A 158 -2.31 14.55 4.17
N THR A 159 -3.17 14.09 3.26
CA THR A 159 -4.56 14.58 3.16
C THR A 159 -5.42 14.05 4.30
N ALA A 160 -6.58 14.64 4.52
CA ALA A 160 -7.53 14.16 5.52
C ALA A 160 -7.89 12.69 5.29
N ASP A 161 -8.20 12.31 4.04
CA ASP A 161 -8.55 10.93 3.68
C ASP A 161 -7.41 9.95 4.00
N VAL A 162 -6.16 10.30 3.64
CA VAL A 162 -4.96 9.50 3.96
C VAL A 162 -4.82 9.32 5.48
N CYS A 163 -4.98 10.39 6.24
CA CYS A 163 -4.92 10.32 7.71
C CYS A 163 -6.04 9.43 8.28
N GLU A 164 -7.26 9.56 7.76
CA GLU A 164 -8.40 8.74 8.20
C GLU A 164 -8.21 7.26 7.90
N VAL A 165 -7.68 6.90 6.72
CA VAL A 165 -7.32 5.51 6.37
C VAL A 165 -6.32 4.96 7.37
N ILE A 166 -5.22 5.68 7.63
CA ILE A 166 -4.18 5.26 8.59
C ILE A 166 -4.79 5.05 9.98
N MET A 167 -5.55 6.03 10.48
CA MET A 167 -6.13 5.96 11.82
C MET A 167 -7.18 4.84 11.93
N THR A 168 -8.03 4.68 10.93
CA THR A 168 -9.09 3.65 10.95
C THR A 168 -8.49 2.25 10.90
N ALA A 169 -7.52 2.01 10.01
CA ALA A 169 -6.82 0.74 9.94
C ALA A 169 -6.08 0.42 11.24
N ALA A 170 -5.31 1.38 11.79
CA ALA A 170 -4.57 1.20 13.03
C ALA A 170 -5.49 0.89 14.22
N ARG A 171 -6.61 1.61 14.39
CA ARG A 171 -7.59 1.36 15.48
C ARG A 171 -8.15 -0.05 15.44
N ASN A 172 -8.38 -0.59 14.25
CA ASN A 172 -8.94 -1.91 14.05
C ASN A 172 -7.91 -3.04 14.00
N GLY A 173 -6.60 -2.76 14.11
CA GLY A 173 -5.54 -3.78 14.04
C GLY A 173 -5.22 -4.27 12.63
N ALA A 174 -5.72 -3.59 11.60
CA ALA A 174 -5.35 -3.85 10.22
C ALA A 174 -3.95 -3.28 9.90
N THR A 175 -3.30 -3.83 8.89
CA THR A 175 -1.99 -3.36 8.43
C THR A 175 -2.14 -2.12 7.54
N VAL A 176 -1.27 -1.15 7.74
CA VAL A 176 -1.16 0.05 6.90
C VAL A 176 0.14 0.02 6.12
N ASN A 177 0.06 0.24 4.82
CA ASN A 177 1.21 0.50 3.95
C ASN A 177 1.16 1.97 3.52
N VAL A 178 2.06 2.78 4.04
CA VAL A 178 2.20 4.17 3.62
C VAL A 178 3.19 4.22 2.45
N LEU A 179 2.63 4.43 1.27
CA LEU A 179 3.29 4.29 -0.01
C LEU A 179 3.63 5.67 -0.56
N SER A 180 4.82 6.19 -0.26
CA SER A 180 5.28 7.45 -0.85
C SER A 180 5.50 7.28 -2.36
N MET A 181 5.05 8.26 -3.14
CA MET A 181 5.10 8.27 -4.61
C MET A 181 5.84 9.50 -5.14
N GLY A 182 6.92 9.89 -4.49
CA GLY A 182 7.74 11.03 -4.90
C GLY A 182 8.42 10.81 -6.25
N MET A 183 8.36 11.81 -7.13
CA MET A 183 9.04 11.78 -8.43
C MET A 183 10.28 12.69 -8.39
N ALA A 184 11.47 12.11 -8.50
CA ALA A 184 12.72 12.86 -8.55
C ALA A 184 12.74 13.78 -9.78
N GLY A 185 12.92 15.09 -9.52
CA GLY A 185 12.83 16.13 -10.55
C GLY A 185 11.44 16.70 -10.81
N GLY A 186 10.39 16.07 -10.24
CA GLY A 186 9.01 16.57 -10.31
C GLY A 186 8.51 17.06 -8.96
N SER A 187 8.12 16.12 -8.09
CA SER A 187 7.60 16.41 -6.76
C SER A 187 8.64 16.28 -5.63
N THR A 188 9.87 15.88 -5.97
CA THR A 188 11.01 15.79 -5.04
C THR A 188 12.27 16.34 -5.71
N PRO A 189 13.36 16.60 -4.95
CA PRO A 189 14.63 16.99 -5.54
C PRO A 189 15.08 16.03 -6.66
N VAL A 190 15.77 16.57 -7.68
CA VAL A 190 16.23 15.77 -8.84
C VAL A 190 17.26 14.71 -8.45
N ASN A 191 18.09 14.98 -7.42
CA ASN A 191 19.05 14.00 -6.94
C ASN A 191 18.32 12.94 -6.08
N LEU A 192 18.67 11.67 -6.28
CA LEU A 192 17.98 10.53 -5.66
C LEU A 192 18.10 10.54 -4.12
N ALA A 193 19.20 11.02 -3.57
CA ALA A 193 19.36 11.13 -2.12
C ALA A 193 18.37 12.14 -1.53
N GLY A 194 18.14 13.29 -2.20
CA GLY A 194 17.12 14.26 -1.80
C GLY A 194 15.70 13.70 -1.95
N ALA A 195 15.44 12.96 -3.02
CA ALA A 195 14.16 12.27 -3.18
C ALA A 195 13.91 11.25 -2.06
N LEU A 196 14.94 10.48 -1.68
CA LEU A 196 14.87 9.55 -0.56
C LEU A 196 14.61 10.22 0.79
N VAL A 197 15.15 11.44 1.02
CA VAL A 197 14.83 12.22 2.23
C VAL A 197 13.35 12.58 2.29
N VAL A 198 12.76 13.08 1.19
CA VAL A 198 11.32 13.41 1.14
C VAL A 198 10.48 12.16 1.37
N HIS A 199 10.79 11.08 0.65
CA HIS A 199 10.14 9.77 0.85
C HIS A 199 10.17 9.34 2.33
N ASN A 200 11.35 9.40 2.95
CA ASN A 200 11.51 9.00 4.36
C ASN A 200 10.66 9.85 5.31
N CYS A 201 10.59 11.16 5.09
CA CYS A 201 9.75 12.05 5.89
C CYS A 201 8.26 11.68 5.77
N GLU A 202 7.78 11.39 4.57
CA GLU A 202 6.39 11.01 4.31
C GLU A 202 6.03 9.67 4.98
N ALA A 203 6.86 8.65 4.79
CA ALA A 203 6.63 7.34 5.38
C ALA A 203 6.68 7.39 6.92
N LEU A 204 7.65 8.09 7.50
CA LEU A 204 7.75 8.24 8.96
C LEU A 204 6.64 9.11 9.54
N ALA A 205 6.12 10.12 8.83
CA ALA A 205 4.95 10.88 9.26
C ALA A 205 3.71 9.98 9.38
N GLY A 206 3.49 9.12 8.40
CA GLY A 206 2.43 8.11 8.45
C GLY A 206 2.63 7.09 9.57
N LEU A 207 3.86 6.66 9.82
CA LEU A 207 4.20 5.79 10.96
C LEU A 207 3.87 6.45 12.29
N VAL A 208 4.27 7.70 12.51
CA VAL A 208 3.95 8.46 13.74
C VAL A 208 2.44 8.53 13.94
N LEU A 209 1.68 8.83 12.88
CA LEU A 209 0.22 8.87 12.95
C LEU A 209 -0.38 7.51 13.32
N ALA A 210 0.11 6.42 12.74
CA ALA A 210 -0.33 5.07 13.06
C ALA A 210 -0.05 4.71 14.52
N GLN A 211 1.18 4.96 15.01
CA GLN A 211 1.61 4.62 16.36
C GLN A 211 0.97 5.51 17.44
N THR A 212 0.71 6.78 17.15
CA THR A 212 -0.04 7.65 18.07
C THR A 212 -1.52 7.32 18.11
N THR A 213 -2.08 6.76 17.03
CA THR A 213 -3.46 6.26 17.01
C THR A 213 -3.60 4.97 17.81
N ARG A 214 -2.67 4.04 17.61
CA ARG A 214 -2.59 2.76 18.34
C ARG A 214 -1.13 2.31 18.43
N ARG A 215 -0.60 2.25 19.65
CA ARG A 215 0.76 1.76 19.89
C ARG A 215 0.88 0.30 19.46
N GLY A 216 1.91 -0.04 18.70
CA GLY A 216 2.10 -1.36 18.10
C GLY A 216 1.28 -1.60 16.83
N ALA A 217 0.71 -0.56 16.22
CA ALA A 217 0.02 -0.67 14.94
C ALA A 217 0.91 -1.31 13.87
N LYS A 218 0.34 -2.23 13.10
CA LYS A 218 1.01 -2.93 12.01
C LYS A 218 1.29 -1.95 10.87
N PHE A 219 2.55 -1.80 10.49
CA PHE A 219 2.99 -0.78 9.53
C PHE A 219 3.99 -1.35 8.52
N ILE A 220 3.81 -0.99 7.25
CA ILE A 220 4.75 -1.27 6.17
C ILE A 220 5.32 0.05 5.65
N TYR A 221 6.64 0.11 5.52
CA TYR A 221 7.38 1.24 4.96
C TYR A 221 7.38 1.10 3.44
N GLY A 222 6.43 1.78 2.77
CA GLY A 222 6.11 1.59 1.36
C GLY A 222 6.71 2.64 0.43
N SER A 223 7.01 2.26 -0.80
CA SER A 223 7.49 3.15 -1.86
C SER A 223 7.02 2.75 -3.25
N SER A 224 6.47 3.74 -3.96
CA SER A 224 6.39 3.76 -5.43
C SER A 224 7.14 4.98 -6.00
N SER A 225 8.13 5.48 -5.26
CA SER A 225 8.92 6.65 -5.68
C SER A 225 9.77 6.31 -6.90
N THR A 226 9.81 7.22 -7.86
CA THR A 226 10.53 7.06 -9.13
C THR A 226 11.17 8.37 -9.58
N ALA A 227 11.70 8.42 -10.78
CA ALA A 227 12.11 9.66 -11.44
C ALA A 227 11.01 10.18 -12.37
N MET A 228 11.09 11.45 -12.73
CA MET A 228 10.24 12.05 -13.76
C MET A 228 11.02 12.22 -15.04
N ASP A 229 10.46 11.79 -16.19
CA ASP A 229 10.95 12.22 -17.48
C ASP A 229 10.54 13.67 -17.69
N LEU A 230 11.54 14.56 -17.67
CA LEU A 230 11.33 16.01 -17.78
C LEU A 230 10.88 16.44 -19.18
N ARG A 231 11.01 15.57 -20.21
CA ARG A 231 10.58 15.88 -21.58
C ARG A 231 9.07 15.66 -21.73
N TYR A 232 8.56 14.62 -21.06
CA TYR A 232 7.16 14.23 -21.19
C TYR A 232 6.33 14.55 -19.94
N GLY A 233 6.98 14.95 -18.83
CA GLY A 233 6.29 15.22 -17.56
C GLY A 233 5.64 13.98 -16.97
N ALA A 234 6.20 12.80 -17.23
CA ALA A 234 5.62 11.51 -16.83
C ALA A 234 6.53 10.77 -15.86
N ALA A 235 5.91 10.00 -14.96
CA ALA A 235 6.64 9.04 -14.12
C ALA A 235 7.27 7.95 -15.00
N VAL A 236 8.54 7.61 -14.72
CA VAL A 236 9.25 6.56 -15.45
C VAL A 236 9.39 5.32 -14.57
N VAL A 237 8.78 4.23 -15.01
CA VAL A 237 8.80 2.94 -14.31
C VAL A 237 9.77 2.01 -15.02
N GLY A 238 10.51 1.20 -14.25
CA GLY A 238 11.49 0.26 -14.80
C GLY A 238 12.85 0.88 -15.19
N THR A 239 13.15 2.11 -14.70
CA THR A 239 14.44 2.77 -14.96
C THR A 239 15.48 2.44 -13.88
N PRO A 240 16.79 2.62 -14.19
CA PRO A 240 17.85 2.48 -13.19
C PRO A 240 17.65 3.37 -11.97
N GLU A 241 17.13 4.59 -12.16
CA GLU A 241 16.84 5.54 -11.07
C GLU A 241 15.80 4.98 -10.10
N LEU A 242 14.73 4.36 -10.62
CA LEU A 242 13.72 3.68 -9.79
C LEU A 242 14.36 2.56 -8.98
N ALA A 243 15.18 1.72 -9.62
CA ALA A 243 15.84 0.60 -8.94
C ALA A 243 16.77 1.08 -7.82
N VAL A 244 17.59 2.11 -8.06
CA VAL A 244 18.51 2.69 -7.06
C VAL A 244 17.72 3.33 -5.92
N LEU A 245 16.65 4.08 -6.22
CA LEU A 245 15.83 4.73 -5.21
C LEU A 245 15.16 3.68 -4.30
N ASN A 246 14.54 2.65 -4.88
CA ASN A 246 13.87 1.60 -4.10
C ASN A 246 14.85 0.69 -3.34
N ALA A 247 16.07 0.49 -3.85
CA ALA A 247 17.14 -0.13 -3.05
C ALA A 247 17.50 0.71 -1.83
N GLY A 248 17.54 2.05 -1.99
CA GLY A 248 17.70 3.00 -0.88
C GLY A 248 16.56 2.93 0.13
N VAL A 249 15.31 2.86 -0.35
CA VAL A 249 14.10 2.66 0.49
C VAL A 249 14.21 1.37 1.31
N ALA A 250 14.56 0.26 0.68
CA ALA A 250 14.73 -1.02 1.37
C ALA A 250 15.88 -0.97 2.41
N ALA A 251 16.95 -0.22 2.12
CA ALA A 251 18.04 -0.01 3.09
C ALA A 251 17.57 0.83 4.29
N MET A 252 16.77 1.88 4.06
CA MET A 252 16.18 2.70 5.13
C MET A 252 15.20 1.90 5.99
N ALA A 253 14.35 1.09 5.37
CA ALA A 253 13.43 0.21 6.10
C ALA A 253 14.19 -0.76 7.02
N ARG A 254 15.26 -1.39 6.52
CA ARG A 254 16.16 -2.24 7.33
C ARG A 254 16.82 -1.48 8.47
N TYR A 255 17.26 -0.24 8.24
CA TYR A 255 17.82 0.61 9.29
C TYR A 255 16.82 0.86 10.42
N TYR A 256 15.54 1.09 10.09
CA TYR A 256 14.47 1.25 11.08
C TYR A 256 13.91 -0.07 11.59
N LYS A 257 14.35 -1.21 11.05
CA LYS A 257 13.79 -2.54 11.32
C LYS A 257 12.30 -2.65 11.01
N LEU A 258 11.85 -2.00 9.97
CA LEU A 258 10.47 -2.00 9.52
C LEU A 258 10.30 -2.95 8.33
N PRO A 259 9.19 -3.69 8.25
CA PRO A 259 8.79 -4.36 7.03
C PRO A 259 8.62 -3.35 5.89
N SER A 260 8.99 -3.72 4.68
CA SER A 260 8.93 -2.79 3.54
C SER A 260 8.24 -3.38 2.33
N TRP A 261 7.67 -2.49 1.54
CA TRP A 261 7.16 -2.75 0.20
C TRP A 261 7.76 -1.72 -0.75
N ALA A 262 8.30 -2.16 -1.87
CA ALA A 262 8.90 -1.27 -2.87
C ALA A 262 8.45 -1.69 -4.27
N ALA A 263 8.05 -0.72 -5.09
CA ALA A 263 7.68 -0.99 -6.46
C ALA A 263 8.89 -1.54 -7.24
N GLY A 264 8.68 -2.65 -7.90
CA GLY A 264 9.56 -3.15 -8.94
C GLY A 264 9.30 -2.45 -10.27
N GLY A 265 10.19 -2.55 -11.21
CA GLY A 265 10.03 -2.02 -12.57
C GLY A 265 10.04 -3.14 -13.60
#